data_ef1d43b10bd21dfd6a03917e4112d6e3
#
_entry.id   ef1d43b10bd21dfd6a03917e4112d6e3
#
_cell.length_a   1.000
_cell.length_b   1.000
_cell.length_c   1.000
_cell.angle_alpha   90.00
_cell.angle_beta   90.00
_cell.angle_gamma   90.00
#
_symmetry.space_group_name_H-M   'P 1'
#
loop_
_entity.id
_entity.type
_entity.pdbx_description
1 polymer ?
#
loop_
_entity_poly.entity_id
_entity_poly.type
_entity_poly.pdbx_seq_one_letter_code
_entity_poly.pdbx_strand_id
1 'polypeptide(L)'
;DKVKGKQVYIAQCQTCHQADGQGLMAESGDEYTYPPLWGKHSYNDGAGLYRISNFAGYVKYNMPQGTTYEKPVLTDEEAWDVAAYVNSMPRPSKDLSMDWPKIAKKPFDHPFGPYVDPFSEEQHKFGPYKPIKDWYAKN
;
A
#
# COMPACT_ATOMS: atom_id res chain seq x y z
N ASP A 1 3.81 9.29 5.69
CA ASP A 1 4.87 9.21 6.71
C ASP A 1 4.84 7.83 7.39
N LYS A 2 5.92 7.05 7.21
CA LYS A 2 6.01 5.67 7.75
C LYS A 2 5.98 5.63 9.29
N VAL A 3 6.51 6.65 9.95
CA VAL A 3 6.56 6.72 11.42
C VAL A 3 5.17 6.96 11.99
N LYS A 4 4.45 7.92 11.43
CA LYS A 4 3.04 8.15 11.77
C LYS A 4 2.19 6.95 11.39
N GLY A 5 2.44 6.35 10.23
CA GLY A 5 1.74 5.15 9.76
C GLY A 5 1.88 3.96 10.71
N LYS A 6 3.05 3.79 11.34
CA LYS A 6 3.23 2.79 12.39
C LYS A 6 2.32 3.06 13.60
N GLN A 7 2.15 4.31 13.99
CA GLN A 7 1.26 4.67 15.11
C GLN A 7 -0.21 4.37 14.76
N VAL A 8 -0.64 4.70 13.54
CA VAL A 8 -1.97 4.35 13.04
C VAL A 8 -2.16 2.83 13.02
N TYR A 9 -1.17 2.08 12.53
CA TYR A 9 -1.21 0.62 12.52
C TYR A 9 -1.44 0.04 13.92
N ILE A 10 -0.66 0.48 14.90
CA ILE A 10 -0.78 0.02 16.29
C ILE A 10 -2.18 0.34 16.85
N ALA A 11 -2.71 1.52 16.58
CA ALA A 11 -3.98 1.97 17.11
C ALA A 11 -5.20 1.31 16.45
N GLN A 12 -5.15 1.02 15.14
CA GLN A 12 -6.32 0.68 14.34
C GLN A 12 -6.27 -0.69 13.65
N CYS A 13 -5.09 -1.28 13.51
CA CYS A 13 -4.91 -2.48 12.67
C CYS A 13 -4.36 -3.68 13.43
N GLN A 14 -3.48 -3.44 14.39
CA GLN A 14 -2.70 -4.46 15.09
C GLN A 14 -3.57 -5.49 15.83
N THR A 15 -4.71 -5.09 16.37
CA THR A 15 -5.61 -5.98 17.11
C THR A 15 -6.03 -7.18 16.25
N CYS A 16 -6.26 -6.98 14.97
CA CYS A 16 -6.63 -8.05 14.03
C CYS A 16 -5.44 -8.60 13.25
N HIS A 17 -4.61 -7.72 12.68
CA HIS A 17 -3.49 -8.12 11.83
C HIS A 17 -2.20 -8.46 12.58
N GLN A 18 -2.20 -8.39 13.91
CA GLN A 18 -1.11 -8.68 14.84
C GLN A 18 0.05 -7.68 14.74
N ALA A 19 0.90 -7.66 15.77
CA ALA A 19 2.06 -6.75 15.84
C ALA A 19 3.11 -7.04 14.75
N ASP A 20 3.21 -8.29 14.32
CA ASP A 20 4.11 -8.75 13.27
C ASP A 20 3.49 -8.67 11.86
N GLY A 21 2.23 -8.23 11.75
CA GLY A 21 1.51 -8.11 10.47
C GLY A 21 1.13 -9.43 9.82
N GLN A 22 1.26 -10.56 10.53
CA GLN A 22 1.01 -11.89 9.96
C GLN A 22 -0.45 -12.31 10.03
N GLY A 23 -1.31 -11.49 10.63
CA GLY A 23 -2.73 -11.80 10.74
C GLY A 23 -3.03 -12.97 11.67
N LEU A 24 -4.18 -13.58 11.47
CA LEU A 24 -4.66 -14.70 12.27
C LEU A 24 -5.23 -15.79 11.37
N MET A 25 -4.68 -16.99 11.45
CA MET A 25 -5.22 -18.16 10.78
C MET A 25 -6.50 -18.62 11.48
N ALA A 26 -7.50 -19.08 10.72
CA ALA A 26 -8.67 -19.73 11.25
C ALA A 26 -8.31 -21.07 11.92
N GLU A 27 -9.16 -21.56 12.82
CA GLU A 27 -8.93 -22.85 13.51
C GLU A 27 -8.79 -24.03 12.53
N SER A 28 -9.45 -23.97 11.37
CA SER A 28 -9.33 -24.99 10.31
C SER A 28 -7.91 -25.09 9.73
N GLY A 29 -7.14 -23.98 9.81
CA GLY A 29 -5.80 -23.89 9.21
C GLY A 29 -5.77 -23.71 7.69
N ASP A 30 -6.93 -23.64 7.04
CA ASP A 30 -7.04 -23.54 5.58
C ASP A 30 -7.18 -22.11 5.07
N GLU A 31 -7.60 -21.17 5.94
CA GLU A 31 -7.83 -19.80 5.58
C GLU A 31 -7.44 -18.84 6.72
N TYR A 32 -7.30 -17.56 6.39
CA TYR A 32 -7.07 -16.52 7.37
C TYR A 32 -8.39 -15.90 7.83
N THR A 33 -8.57 -15.78 9.15
CA THR A 33 -9.59 -14.91 9.74
C THR A 33 -9.22 -13.45 9.48
N TYR A 34 -7.94 -13.10 9.70
CA TYR A 34 -7.36 -11.80 9.34
C TYR A 34 -6.10 -12.04 8.53
N PRO A 35 -6.03 -11.56 7.26
CA PRO A 35 -4.91 -11.90 6.39
C PRO A 35 -3.61 -11.18 6.81
N PRO A 36 -2.45 -11.75 6.45
CA PRO A 36 -1.17 -11.08 6.63
C PRO A 36 -1.08 -9.85 5.71
N LEU A 37 -0.49 -8.77 6.21
CA LEU A 37 -0.30 -7.52 5.47
C LEU A 37 1.11 -7.37 4.89
N TRP A 38 2.07 -8.12 5.40
CA TRP A 38 3.43 -8.23 4.87
C TRP A 38 4.01 -9.61 5.16
N GLY A 39 5.25 -9.87 4.72
CA GLY A 39 5.91 -11.15 4.86
C GLY A 39 5.50 -12.18 3.80
N LYS A 40 5.95 -13.41 4.00
CA LYS A 40 5.91 -14.49 3.00
C LYS A 40 4.52 -14.80 2.45
N HIS A 41 3.48 -14.66 3.26
CA HIS A 41 2.11 -15.05 2.90
C HIS A 41 1.19 -13.86 2.58
N SER A 42 1.75 -12.66 2.45
CA SER A 42 1.02 -11.48 2.03
C SER A 42 0.98 -11.36 0.50
N TYR A 43 0.25 -10.35 0.01
CA TYR A 43 0.28 -9.98 -1.41
C TYR A 43 1.71 -9.62 -1.86
N ASN A 44 2.04 -9.95 -3.12
CA ASN A 44 3.34 -9.65 -3.68
C ASN A 44 3.47 -8.17 -4.13
N ASP A 45 4.68 -7.77 -4.48
CA ASP A 45 4.99 -6.40 -4.90
C ASP A 45 4.42 -6.02 -6.28
N GLY A 46 3.88 -6.96 -7.04
CA GLY A 46 3.12 -6.71 -8.27
C GLY A 46 1.61 -6.51 -8.03
N ALA A 47 1.12 -6.70 -6.80
CA ALA A 47 -0.30 -6.52 -6.49
C ALA A 47 -0.71 -5.05 -6.53
N GLY A 48 -1.98 -4.80 -6.87
CA GLY A 48 -2.54 -3.44 -6.92
C GLY A 48 -2.43 -2.67 -5.61
N LEU A 49 -2.50 -3.36 -4.48
CA LEU A 49 -2.35 -2.76 -3.14
C LEU A 49 -0.92 -2.28 -2.84
N TYR A 50 0.08 -2.73 -3.60
CA TYR A 50 1.43 -2.19 -3.44
C TYR A 50 1.58 -0.76 -3.98
N ARG A 51 0.65 -0.29 -4.80
CA ARG A 51 0.50 1.13 -5.09
C ARG A 51 -0.13 1.83 -3.89
N ILE A 52 0.53 2.85 -3.40
CA ILE A 52 0.13 3.52 -2.16
C ILE A 52 -1.28 4.14 -2.25
N SER A 53 -1.63 4.73 -3.38
CA SER A 53 -2.97 5.33 -3.57
C SER A 53 -4.08 4.29 -3.49
N ASN A 54 -3.87 3.11 -4.06
CA ASN A 54 -4.83 2.01 -4.00
C ASN A 54 -4.99 1.49 -2.56
N PHE A 55 -3.86 1.32 -1.86
CA PHE A 55 -3.89 0.88 -0.46
C PHE A 55 -4.57 1.91 0.43
N ALA A 56 -4.21 3.18 0.32
CA ALA A 56 -4.81 4.26 1.10
C ALA A 56 -6.32 4.36 0.87
N GLY A 57 -6.77 4.29 -0.38
CA GLY A 57 -8.20 4.27 -0.72
C GLY A 57 -8.92 3.06 -0.14
N TYR A 58 -8.31 1.88 -0.25
CA TYR A 58 -8.90 0.65 0.30
C TYR A 58 -9.07 0.73 1.82
N VAL A 59 -8.03 1.07 2.57
CA VAL A 59 -8.13 1.12 4.05
C VAL A 59 -9.04 2.23 4.54
N LYS A 60 -9.07 3.38 3.84
CA LYS A 60 -9.96 4.50 4.19
C LYS A 60 -11.43 4.08 4.26
N TYR A 61 -11.88 3.29 3.31
CA TYR A 61 -13.29 2.97 3.16
C TYR A 61 -13.69 1.55 3.60
N ASN A 62 -12.72 0.71 3.96
CA ASN A 62 -12.98 -0.67 4.34
C ASN A 62 -12.40 -1.09 5.70
N MET A 63 -11.47 -0.32 6.27
CA MET A 63 -10.76 -0.70 7.49
C MET A 63 -10.76 0.44 8.54
N PRO A 64 -10.77 0.12 9.83
CA PRO A 64 -10.95 -1.21 10.45
C PRO A 64 -12.27 -1.89 10.07
N GLN A 65 -12.36 -3.19 10.34
CA GLN A 65 -13.59 -3.95 10.08
C GLN A 65 -14.82 -3.25 10.66
N GLY A 66 -15.89 -3.13 9.86
CA GLY A 66 -17.09 -2.38 10.20
C GLY A 66 -17.11 -0.95 9.64
N THR A 67 -16.00 -0.46 9.09
CA THR A 67 -15.96 0.81 8.37
C THR A 67 -16.81 0.75 7.11
N THR A 68 -17.52 1.84 6.80
CA THR A 68 -18.26 2.01 5.54
C THR A 68 -17.77 3.25 4.81
N TYR A 69 -18.13 3.35 3.53
CA TYR A 69 -17.81 4.53 2.73
C TYR A 69 -18.35 5.83 3.35
N GLU A 70 -19.56 5.78 3.92
CA GLU A 70 -20.23 6.93 4.54
C GLU A 70 -19.67 7.28 5.93
N LYS A 71 -19.01 6.31 6.57
CA LYS A 71 -18.49 6.47 7.95
C LYS A 71 -17.06 5.94 8.04
N PRO A 72 -16.09 6.60 7.39
CA PRO A 72 -14.70 6.21 7.51
C PRO A 72 -14.16 6.51 8.91
N VAL A 73 -13.34 5.61 9.45
CA VAL A 73 -12.66 5.79 10.74
C VAL A 73 -11.38 6.60 10.58
N LEU A 74 -10.60 6.30 9.54
CA LEU A 74 -9.32 6.98 9.28
C LEU A 74 -9.54 8.31 8.55
N THR A 75 -8.72 9.29 8.89
CA THR A 75 -8.55 10.49 8.05
C THR A 75 -7.80 10.14 6.76
N ASP A 76 -7.80 11.04 5.78
CA ASP A 76 -7.02 10.86 4.56
C ASP A 76 -5.52 10.72 4.88
N GLU A 77 -4.99 11.58 5.76
CA GLU A 77 -3.58 11.54 6.18
C GLU A 77 -3.25 10.19 6.83
N GLU A 78 -4.07 9.73 7.77
CA GLU A 78 -3.86 8.43 8.44
C GLU A 78 -3.88 7.26 7.46
N ALA A 79 -4.80 7.27 6.49
CA ALA A 79 -4.88 6.24 5.46
C ALA A 79 -3.61 6.19 4.59
N TRP A 80 -3.09 7.36 4.17
CA TRP A 80 -1.84 7.44 3.41
C TRP A 80 -0.61 7.08 4.26
N ASP A 81 -0.58 7.48 5.51
CA ASP A 81 0.52 7.18 6.42
C ASP A 81 0.61 5.68 6.72
N VAL A 82 -0.51 5.03 7.04
CA VAL A 82 -0.53 3.58 7.26
C VAL A 82 -0.22 2.79 6.00
N ALA A 83 -0.66 3.26 4.83
CA ALA A 83 -0.30 2.67 3.54
C ALA A 83 1.22 2.71 3.31
N ALA A 84 1.86 3.83 3.59
CA ALA A 84 3.32 3.95 3.51
C ALA A 84 4.04 3.00 4.47
N TYR A 85 3.54 2.86 5.70
CA TYR A 85 4.10 1.94 6.68
C TYR A 85 4.00 0.48 6.23
N VAL A 86 2.81 0.01 5.88
CA VAL A 86 2.57 -1.39 5.47
C VAL A 86 3.33 -1.73 4.19
N ASN A 87 3.30 -0.84 3.19
CA ASN A 87 4.01 -1.06 1.93
C ASN A 87 5.54 -0.95 2.04
N SER A 88 6.07 -0.43 3.15
CA SER A 88 7.52 -0.44 3.42
C SER A 88 8.03 -1.77 3.97
N MET A 89 7.14 -2.67 4.37
CA MET A 89 7.50 -3.96 4.94
C MET A 89 7.88 -4.99 3.87
N PRO A 90 8.71 -6.00 4.22
CA PRO A 90 9.08 -7.07 3.29
C PRO A 90 7.87 -7.84 2.79
N ARG A 91 7.91 -8.24 1.52
CA ARG A 91 6.86 -9.05 0.87
C ARG A 91 7.41 -9.88 -0.27
N PRO A 92 6.65 -10.86 -0.79
CA PRO A 92 7.08 -11.66 -1.94
C PRO A 92 7.28 -10.79 -3.17
N SER A 93 8.32 -11.07 -3.94
CA SER A 93 8.60 -10.44 -5.23
C SER A 93 7.95 -11.19 -6.38
N LYS A 94 7.53 -10.43 -7.40
CA LYS A 94 7.03 -10.92 -8.68
C LYS A 94 7.88 -10.36 -9.81
N ASP A 95 8.11 -11.14 -10.85
CA ASP A 95 8.70 -10.61 -12.09
C ASP A 95 7.70 -9.68 -12.78
N LEU A 96 8.05 -8.41 -12.90
CA LEU A 96 7.22 -7.34 -13.46
C LEU A 96 7.69 -6.87 -14.84
N SER A 97 8.69 -7.53 -15.43
CA SER A 97 9.37 -7.09 -16.67
C SER A 97 8.42 -6.91 -17.85
N MET A 98 7.31 -7.66 -17.88
CA MET A 98 6.32 -7.63 -18.97
C MET A 98 5.01 -6.91 -18.59
N ASP A 99 4.87 -6.46 -17.35
CA ASP A 99 3.59 -5.90 -16.89
C ASP A 99 3.27 -4.52 -17.52
N TRP A 100 4.29 -3.74 -17.87
CA TRP A 100 4.13 -2.38 -18.42
C TRP A 100 4.98 -2.14 -19.67
N PRO A 101 4.63 -2.73 -20.82
CA PRO A 101 5.38 -2.54 -22.07
C PRO A 101 5.38 -1.07 -22.56
N LYS A 102 4.35 -0.29 -22.16
CA LYS A 102 4.27 1.16 -22.43
C LYS A 102 4.55 1.95 -21.14
N ILE A 103 5.82 2.16 -20.83
CA ILE A 103 6.26 2.81 -19.57
C ILE A 103 5.65 4.20 -19.36
N ALA A 104 5.38 4.96 -20.43
CA ALA A 104 4.73 6.28 -20.32
C ALA A 104 3.29 6.24 -19.76
N LYS A 105 2.68 5.06 -19.71
CA LYS A 105 1.34 4.85 -19.14
C LYS A 105 1.35 4.40 -17.69
N LYS A 106 2.53 4.26 -17.09
CA LYS A 106 2.62 3.95 -15.66
C LYS A 106 1.96 5.04 -14.83
N PRO A 107 1.17 4.68 -13.82
CA PRO A 107 0.61 5.68 -12.90
C PRO A 107 1.71 6.37 -12.08
N PHE A 108 1.41 7.56 -11.58
CA PHE A 108 2.37 8.40 -10.83
C PHE A 108 2.97 7.71 -9.60
N ASP A 109 2.28 6.75 -9.02
CA ASP A 109 2.70 5.97 -7.84
C ASP A 109 3.07 4.53 -8.20
N HIS A 110 3.44 4.26 -9.45
CA HIS A 110 3.92 2.94 -9.85
C HIS A 110 5.28 2.67 -9.18
N PRO A 111 5.40 1.59 -8.38
CA PRO A 111 6.54 1.43 -7.48
C PRO A 111 7.83 0.95 -8.12
N PHE A 112 7.84 0.69 -9.43
CA PHE A 112 9.01 0.13 -10.14
C PHE A 112 9.33 0.89 -11.41
N GLY A 113 10.62 1.20 -11.58
CA GLY A 113 11.18 1.68 -12.85
C GLY A 113 11.18 0.62 -13.96
N PRO A 114 11.61 0.98 -15.18
CA PRO A 114 11.99 2.34 -15.58
C PRO A 114 10.79 3.28 -15.71
N TYR A 115 11.05 4.59 -15.59
CA TYR A 115 10.07 5.66 -15.79
C TYR A 115 10.45 6.54 -16.98
N VAL A 116 9.48 7.29 -17.51
CA VAL A 116 9.75 8.32 -18.55
C VAL A 116 10.13 9.67 -17.90
N ASP A 117 9.80 9.86 -16.65
CA ASP A 117 10.10 11.04 -15.87
C ASP A 117 11.44 10.91 -15.10
N PRO A 118 11.98 12.00 -14.54
CA PRO A 118 13.29 11.99 -13.87
C PRO A 118 13.23 11.62 -12.37
N PHE A 119 12.08 11.24 -11.85
CA PHE A 119 11.92 10.99 -10.41
C PHE A 119 12.36 9.58 -10.01
N SER A 120 12.76 9.44 -8.75
CA SER A 120 13.25 8.18 -8.21
C SER A 120 12.12 7.20 -7.91
N GLU A 121 12.47 5.91 -7.86
CA GLU A 121 11.55 4.85 -7.43
C GLU A 121 11.02 5.09 -6.01
N GLU A 122 11.87 5.56 -5.10
CA GLU A 122 11.47 5.92 -3.73
C GLU A 122 10.39 7.02 -3.73
N GLN A 123 10.53 8.02 -4.61
CA GLN A 123 9.54 9.08 -4.73
C GLN A 123 8.23 8.59 -5.34
N HIS A 124 8.26 7.67 -6.29
CA HIS A 124 7.07 7.02 -6.82
C HIS A 124 6.36 6.15 -5.77
N LYS A 125 7.12 5.50 -4.89
CA LYS A 125 6.55 4.68 -3.80
C LYS A 125 5.90 5.50 -2.69
N PHE A 126 6.56 6.57 -2.25
CA PHE A 126 6.23 7.23 -0.98
C PHE A 126 6.02 8.75 -1.08
N GLY A 127 6.14 9.33 -2.27
CA GLY A 127 6.01 10.77 -2.49
C GLY A 127 7.30 11.54 -2.18
N PRO A 128 7.24 12.87 -2.30
CA PRO A 128 6.06 13.69 -2.60
C PRO A 128 5.58 13.56 -4.06
N TYR A 129 4.27 13.46 -4.27
CA TYR A 129 3.69 13.17 -5.60
C TYR A 129 3.40 14.41 -6.45
N LYS A 130 3.26 15.58 -5.82
CA LYS A 130 2.96 16.80 -6.57
C LYS A 130 3.99 17.09 -7.68
N PRO A 131 5.31 17.00 -7.44
CA PRO A 131 6.30 17.21 -8.50
C PRO A 131 6.13 16.26 -9.69
N ILE A 132 5.82 14.98 -9.43
CA ILE A 132 5.57 13.98 -10.47
C ILE A 132 4.35 14.37 -11.30
N LYS A 133 3.23 14.67 -10.65
CA LYS A 133 2.00 15.09 -11.32
C LYS A 133 2.19 16.37 -12.14
N ASP A 134 2.90 17.35 -11.59
CA ASP A 134 3.20 18.59 -12.29
C ASP A 134 4.07 18.36 -13.55
N TRP A 135 4.99 17.39 -13.49
CA TRP A 135 5.81 17.02 -14.64
C TRP A 135 4.96 16.40 -15.76
N TYR A 136 4.10 15.43 -15.44
CA TYR A 136 3.19 14.83 -16.43
C TYR A 136 2.18 15.81 -17.01
N ALA A 137 1.74 16.80 -16.25
CA ALA A 137 0.84 17.84 -16.74
C ALA A 137 1.48 18.77 -17.77
N LYS A 138 2.82 18.89 -17.79
CA LYS A 138 3.59 19.75 -18.67
C LYS A 138 4.19 19.03 -19.88
N ASN A 139 4.25 17.74 -19.85
CA ASN A 139 4.86 16.87 -20.86
C ASN A 139 3.85 15.88 -21.44
#